data_a0795c0b1362da82db061277a55cd8df
#
_entry.id   a0795c0b1362da82db061277a55cd8df
#
_cell.length_a   1.000
_cell.length_b   1.000
_cell.length_c   1.000
_cell.angle_alpha   90.00
_cell.angle_beta   90.00
_cell.angle_gamma   90.00
#
_symmetry.space_group_name_H-M   'P 1'
#
loop_
_entity.id
_entity.type
_entity.pdbx_description
1 polymer ?
#
loop_
_entity_poly.entity_id
_entity_poly.type
_entity_poly.pdbx_seq_one_letter_code
_entity_poly.pdbx_strand_id
1 'polypeptide(L)'
;MSRVEKGGPDCPARTIKEEDLQNAVVAAVNEIYSCKDRVIPALTENVRSVIDGGTDEKIAEIDRQIKEKQTELLANERDTVKADEIGNEIITLREEKQKLLTEGALEQDRIERFEDMKKFLDEQNDFLSEYSDALTRRLIEKVTVYDEKMAVLFRSGLEIEIAA
;
A
#
# COMPACT_ATOMS: atom_id res chain seq x y z
N MET A 1 1.55 9.63 29.75
CA MET A 1 1.19 10.93 29.12
C MET A 1 2.43 11.46 28.39
N SER A 2 2.52 11.23 27.09
CA SER A 2 3.60 11.80 26.29
C SER A 2 3.28 13.26 26.04
N ARG A 3 4.05 14.15 26.66
CA ARG A 3 3.98 15.58 26.44
C ARG A 3 4.63 15.82 25.08
N VAL A 4 3.83 16.11 24.06
CA VAL A 4 4.37 16.61 22.78
C VAL A 4 5.02 17.94 23.10
N GLU A 5 6.35 18.02 22.98
CA GLU A 5 7.07 19.29 23.06
C GLU A 5 6.53 20.19 21.96
N LYS A 6 6.06 21.37 22.35
CA LYS A 6 5.62 22.39 21.40
C LYS A 6 6.78 22.62 20.44
N GLY A 7 6.57 22.39 19.16
CA GLY A 7 7.46 22.88 18.12
C GLY A 7 7.73 24.36 18.33
N GLY A 8 8.88 24.84 17.82
CA GLY A 8 9.28 26.22 17.96
C GLY A 8 8.20 27.21 17.47
N PRO A 9 8.39 28.52 17.62
CA PRO A 9 7.38 29.56 17.40
C PRO A 9 6.77 29.58 15.99
N ASP A 10 7.31 28.86 15.05
CA ASP A 10 6.84 28.77 13.66
C ASP A 10 6.22 27.41 13.30
N CYS A 11 5.84 26.58 14.29
CA CYS A 11 5.15 25.32 14.00
C CYS A 11 3.68 25.59 13.66
N PRO A 12 3.22 25.38 12.41
CA PRO A 12 1.82 25.61 12.00
C PRO A 12 0.87 24.53 12.52
N ALA A 13 1.34 23.60 13.35
CA ALA A 13 0.53 22.53 13.87
C ALA A 13 -0.58 23.06 14.79
N ARG A 14 -1.82 22.87 14.35
CA ARG A 14 -3.02 23.20 15.11
C ARG A 14 -3.26 22.16 16.20
N THR A 15 -3.71 22.60 17.37
CA THR A 15 -4.20 21.71 18.42
C THR A 15 -5.59 21.22 18.05
N ILE A 16 -5.80 19.91 18.02
CA ILE A 16 -7.11 19.28 17.79
C ILE A 16 -7.52 18.55 19.06
N LYS A 17 -8.82 18.50 19.34
CA LYS A 17 -9.35 17.70 20.43
C LYS A 17 -9.36 16.23 20.01
N GLU A 18 -9.11 15.36 20.96
CA GLU A 18 -9.16 13.91 20.73
C GLU A 18 -10.54 13.46 20.22
N GLU A 19 -11.60 14.04 20.77
CA GLU A 19 -12.99 13.78 20.38
C GLU A 19 -13.24 14.12 18.89
N ASP A 20 -12.73 15.24 18.40
CA ASP A 20 -12.88 15.64 16.99
C ASP A 20 -12.18 14.64 16.06
N LEU A 21 -11.00 14.16 16.48
CA LEU A 21 -10.26 13.13 15.72
C LEU A 21 -11.01 11.80 15.71
N GLN A 22 -11.54 11.38 16.87
CA GLN A 22 -12.33 10.15 16.99
C GLN A 22 -13.60 10.21 16.14
N ASN A 23 -14.31 11.34 16.18
CA ASN A 23 -15.50 11.57 15.35
C ASN A 23 -15.19 11.54 13.86
N ALA A 24 -14.06 12.12 13.43
CA ALA A 24 -13.64 12.07 12.04
C ALA A 24 -13.35 10.64 11.55
N VAL A 25 -12.74 9.80 12.39
CA VAL A 25 -12.53 8.39 12.08
C VAL A 25 -13.85 7.64 11.95
N VAL A 26 -14.78 7.82 12.89
CA VAL A 26 -16.12 7.22 12.83
C VAL A 26 -16.86 7.66 11.57
N ALA A 27 -16.84 8.95 11.25
CA ALA A 27 -17.47 9.51 10.07
C ALA A 27 -16.89 8.92 8.78
N ALA A 28 -15.56 8.80 8.68
CA ALA A 28 -14.89 8.21 7.51
C ALA A 28 -15.27 6.74 7.31
N VAL A 29 -15.31 5.93 8.37
CA VAL A 29 -15.74 4.52 8.28
C VAL A 29 -17.20 4.43 7.84
N ASN A 30 -18.08 5.27 8.41
CA ASN A 30 -19.49 5.31 8.04
C ASN A 30 -19.72 5.79 6.60
N GLU A 31 -18.89 6.69 6.10
CA GLU A 31 -18.96 7.12 4.70
C GLU A 31 -18.66 5.97 3.74
N ILE A 32 -17.60 5.19 4.01
CA ILE A 32 -17.31 3.99 3.21
C ILE A 32 -18.46 2.99 3.33
N TYR A 33 -18.98 2.76 4.53
CA TYR A 33 -20.10 1.85 4.74
C TYR A 33 -21.33 2.26 3.93
N SER A 34 -21.64 3.57 3.87
CA SER A 34 -22.78 4.09 3.11
C SER A 34 -22.64 3.91 1.59
N CYS A 35 -21.43 3.90 1.08
CA CYS A 35 -21.14 3.77 -0.35
C CYS A 35 -20.49 2.43 -0.73
N LYS A 36 -20.49 1.43 0.18
CA LYS A 36 -19.82 0.15 0.01
C LYS A 36 -20.19 -0.56 -1.29
N ASP A 37 -21.48 -0.57 -1.66
CA ASP A 37 -21.99 -1.23 -2.86
C ASP A 37 -21.43 -0.65 -4.17
N ARG A 38 -20.90 0.56 -4.14
CA ARG A 38 -20.26 1.22 -5.27
C ARG A 38 -18.73 1.14 -5.19
N VAL A 39 -18.16 1.36 -4.02
CA VAL A 39 -16.72 1.43 -3.80
C VAL A 39 -16.06 0.05 -3.85
N ILE A 40 -16.68 -0.94 -3.20
CA ILE A 40 -16.11 -2.31 -3.14
C ILE A 40 -15.95 -2.94 -4.54
N PRO A 41 -16.96 -2.92 -5.45
CA PRO A 41 -16.77 -3.46 -6.79
C PRO A 41 -15.67 -2.75 -7.59
N ALA A 42 -15.61 -1.40 -7.51
CA ALA A 42 -14.58 -0.63 -8.21
C ALA A 42 -13.17 -0.95 -7.72
N LEU A 43 -12.99 -1.07 -6.40
CA LEU A 43 -11.70 -1.46 -5.83
C LEU A 43 -11.36 -2.92 -6.14
N THR A 44 -12.33 -3.82 -6.14
CA THR A 44 -12.13 -5.23 -6.51
C THR A 44 -11.63 -5.38 -7.95
N GLU A 45 -12.18 -4.59 -8.88
CA GLU A 45 -11.73 -4.58 -10.28
C GLU A 45 -10.28 -4.07 -10.40
N ASN A 46 -9.94 -3.00 -9.67
CA ASN A 46 -8.56 -2.50 -9.62
C ASN A 46 -7.59 -3.55 -9.06
N VAL A 47 -7.95 -4.21 -7.97
CA VAL A 47 -7.16 -5.29 -7.36
C VAL A 47 -6.98 -6.44 -8.35
N ARG A 48 -8.05 -6.85 -9.05
CA ARG A 48 -7.97 -7.90 -10.06
C ARG A 48 -7.04 -7.55 -11.21
N SER A 49 -7.09 -6.30 -11.71
CA SER A 49 -6.22 -5.84 -12.79
C SER A 49 -4.74 -5.86 -12.41
N VAL A 50 -4.43 -5.69 -11.13
CA VAL A 50 -3.06 -5.78 -10.59
C VAL A 50 -2.60 -7.23 -10.51
N ILE A 51 -3.44 -8.14 -10.01
CA ILE A 51 -3.14 -9.59 -9.96
C ILE A 51 -2.89 -10.13 -11.37
N ASP A 52 -3.71 -9.72 -12.35
CA ASP A 52 -3.62 -10.14 -13.75
C ASP A 52 -2.44 -9.45 -14.50
N GLY A 53 -1.70 -8.56 -13.86
CA GLY A 53 -0.61 -7.78 -14.45
C GLY A 53 0.63 -8.57 -14.90
N GLY A 54 0.61 -9.90 -14.78
CA GLY A 54 1.64 -10.79 -15.33
C GLY A 54 3.01 -10.65 -14.66
N THR A 55 3.06 -10.24 -13.40
CA THR A 55 4.33 -10.10 -12.65
C THR A 55 5.07 -11.42 -12.55
N ASP A 56 4.36 -12.52 -12.30
CA ASP A 56 4.95 -13.86 -12.24
C ASP A 56 5.52 -14.31 -13.59
N GLU A 57 4.83 -13.99 -14.69
CA GLU A 57 5.32 -14.27 -16.05
C GLU A 57 6.58 -13.48 -16.37
N LYS A 58 6.65 -12.20 -15.97
CA LYS A 58 7.84 -11.36 -16.13
C LYS A 58 9.02 -11.89 -15.32
N ILE A 59 8.78 -12.31 -14.08
CA ILE A 59 9.80 -12.92 -13.21
C ILE A 59 10.33 -14.23 -13.84
N ALA A 60 9.44 -15.07 -14.35
CA ALA A 60 9.82 -16.32 -15.00
C ALA A 60 10.66 -16.07 -16.28
N GLU A 61 10.30 -15.04 -17.05
CA GLU A 61 11.07 -14.63 -18.23
C GLU A 61 12.47 -14.12 -17.86
N ILE A 62 12.58 -13.29 -16.81
CA ILE A 62 13.89 -12.81 -16.31
C ILE A 62 14.74 -13.99 -15.82
N ASP A 63 14.14 -14.96 -15.13
CA ASP A 63 14.86 -16.16 -14.69
C ASP A 63 15.39 -16.98 -15.86
N ARG A 64 14.62 -17.07 -16.96
CA ARG A 64 15.07 -17.72 -18.19
C ARG A 64 16.27 -16.97 -18.78
N GLN A 65 16.19 -15.64 -18.89
CA GLN A 65 17.29 -14.82 -19.42
C GLN A 65 18.55 -14.91 -18.56
N ILE A 66 18.44 -14.88 -17.24
CA ILE A 66 19.58 -15.07 -16.33
C ILE A 66 20.26 -16.43 -16.61
N LYS A 67 19.49 -17.50 -16.77
CA LYS A 67 20.03 -18.84 -17.04
C LYS A 67 20.74 -18.93 -18.40
N GLU A 68 20.17 -18.27 -19.41
CA GLU A 68 20.79 -18.18 -20.74
C GLU A 68 22.12 -17.42 -20.68
N LYS A 69 22.14 -16.26 -20.00
CA LYS A 69 23.35 -15.46 -19.79
C LYS A 69 24.41 -16.17 -18.95
N GLN A 70 24.04 -16.97 -17.98
CA GLN A 70 24.97 -17.81 -17.22
C GLN A 70 25.63 -18.88 -18.11
N THR A 71 24.84 -19.46 -19.02
CA THR A 71 25.40 -20.45 -20.00
C THR A 71 26.33 -19.75 -20.98
N GLU A 72 25.98 -18.56 -21.46
CA GLU A 72 26.84 -17.75 -22.35
C GLU A 72 28.12 -17.32 -21.64
N LEU A 73 28.09 -16.96 -20.38
CA LEU A 73 29.25 -16.61 -19.56
C LEU A 73 30.26 -17.80 -19.49
N LEU A 74 29.76 -19.00 -19.23
CA LEU A 74 30.59 -20.20 -19.17
C LEU A 74 31.24 -20.50 -20.52
N ALA A 75 30.55 -20.26 -21.63
CA ALA A 75 31.08 -20.45 -22.96
C ALA A 75 32.15 -19.41 -23.34
N ASN A 76 32.16 -18.24 -22.74
CA ASN A 76 33.05 -17.11 -23.00
C ASN A 76 34.08 -16.86 -21.87
N GLU A 77 34.32 -17.80 -20.98
CA GLU A 77 35.18 -17.62 -19.78
C GLU A 77 36.62 -17.16 -20.09
N ARG A 78 37.09 -17.40 -21.33
CA ARG A 78 38.45 -17.02 -21.79
C ARG A 78 38.54 -15.60 -22.35
N ASP A 79 37.38 -14.98 -22.65
CA ASP A 79 37.29 -13.62 -23.15
C ASP A 79 36.82 -12.74 -21.99
N THR A 80 37.77 -12.14 -21.29
CA THR A 80 37.52 -11.36 -20.08
C THR A 80 36.57 -10.15 -20.32
N VAL A 81 36.66 -9.52 -21.50
CA VAL A 81 35.82 -8.35 -21.81
C VAL A 81 34.35 -8.79 -21.96
N LYS A 82 34.11 -9.85 -22.75
CA LYS A 82 32.77 -10.41 -22.89
C LYS A 82 32.23 -10.98 -21.58
N ALA A 83 33.08 -11.65 -20.81
CA ALA A 83 32.69 -12.18 -19.52
C ALA A 83 32.22 -11.04 -18.55
N ASP A 84 32.91 -9.91 -18.53
CA ASP A 84 32.53 -8.73 -17.72
C ASP A 84 31.22 -8.14 -18.24
N GLU A 85 31.02 -8.00 -19.55
CA GLU A 85 29.76 -7.50 -20.14
C GLU A 85 28.56 -8.38 -19.73
N ILE A 86 28.68 -9.71 -19.95
CA ILE A 86 27.65 -10.68 -19.60
C ILE A 86 27.39 -10.69 -18.07
N GLY A 87 28.45 -10.58 -17.28
CA GLY A 87 28.34 -10.46 -15.83
C GLY A 87 27.50 -9.25 -15.40
N ASN A 88 27.72 -8.09 -16.00
CA ASN A 88 26.95 -6.88 -15.76
C ASN A 88 25.47 -7.02 -16.17
N GLU A 89 25.21 -7.69 -17.31
CA GLU A 89 23.82 -7.97 -17.75
C GLU A 89 23.10 -8.87 -16.73
N ILE A 90 23.76 -9.90 -16.20
CA ILE A 90 23.20 -10.76 -15.16
C ILE A 90 22.88 -9.98 -13.88
N ILE A 91 23.75 -9.04 -13.49
CA ILE A 91 23.50 -8.18 -12.32
C ILE A 91 22.27 -7.32 -12.55
N THR A 92 22.17 -6.66 -13.69
CA THR A 92 21.00 -5.84 -14.05
C THR A 92 19.70 -6.64 -14.03
N LEU A 93 19.68 -7.83 -14.63
CA LEU A 93 18.51 -8.72 -14.61
C LEU A 93 18.11 -9.14 -13.18
N ARG A 94 19.07 -9.38 -12.30
CA ARG A 94 18.80 -9.70 -10.90
C ARG A 94 18.22 -8.52 -10.13
N GLU A 95 18.71 -7.31 -10.39
CA GLU A 95 18.17 -6.09 -9.80
C GLU A 95 16.73 -5.85 -10.25
N GLU A 96 16.44 -6.03 -11.54
CA GLU A 96 15.09 -5.93 -12.09
C GLU A 96 14.15 -6.97 -11.47
N LYS A 97 14.60 -8.23 -11.38
CA LYS A 97 13.84 -9.26 -10.68
C LYS A 97 13.54 -8.90 -9.22
N GLN A 98 14.55 -8.41 -8.50
CA GLN A 98 14.38 -8.02 -7.09
C GLN A 98 13.39 -6.88 -6.95
N LYS A 99 13.41 -5.91 -7.86
CA LYS A 99 12.43 -4.82 -7.89
C LYS A 99 11.01 -5.35 -8.09
N LEU A 100 10.78 -6.22 -9.09
CA LEU A 100 9.47 -6.84 -9.34
C LEU A 100 8.97 -7.66 -8.16
N LEU A 101 9.84 -8.40 -7.48
CA LEU A 101 9.48 -9.16 -6.28
C LEU A 101 9.07 -8.24 -5.13
N THR A 102 9.76 -7.12 -4.95
CA THR A 102 9.44 -6.15 -3.91
C THR A 102 8.12 -5.44 -4.20
N GLU A 103 7.90 -5.02 -5.45
CA GLU A 103 6.64 -4.39 -5.89
C GLU A 103 5.47 -5.38 -5.74
N GLY A 104 5.64 -6.63 -6.14
CA GLY A 104 4.63 -7.68 -5.99
C GLY A 104 4.28 -7.96 -4.53
N ALA A 105 5.26 -7.98 -3.63
CA ALA A 105 5.02 -8.17 -2.20
C ALA A 105 4.23 -6.99 -1.58
N LEU A 106 4.54 -5.75 -1.98
CA LEU A 106 3.80 -4.57 -1.54
C LEU A 106 2.36 -4.59 -2.03
N GLU A 107 2.14 -5.04 -3.26
CA GLU A 107 0.81 -5.12 -3.85
C GLU A 107 -0.02 -6.23 -3.20
N GLN A 108 0.59 -7.38 -2.91
CA GLN A 108 -0.06 -8.47 -2.17
C GLN A 108 -0.52 -8.01 -0.78
N ASP A 109 0.31 -7.25 -0.06
CA ASP A 109 -0.05 -6.67 1.24
C ASP A 109 -1.24 -5.69 1.13
N ARG A 110 -1.31 -4.90 0.05
CA ARG A 110 -2.48 -4.03 -0.22
C ARG A 110 -3.74 -4.82 -0.49
N ILE A 111 -3.64 -5.90 -1.25
CA ILE A 111 -4.76 -6.81 -1.54
C ILE A 111 -5.30 -7.41 -0.24
N GLU A 112 -4.44 -7.93 0.62
CA GLU A 112 -4.83 -8.51 1.91
C GLU A 112 -5.52 -7.48 2.80
N ARG A 113 -5.00 -6.26 2.87
CA ARG A 113 -5.62 -5.17 3.64
C ARG A 113 -6.97 -4.74 3.07
N PHE A 114 -7.12 -4.75 1.75
CA PHE A 114 -8.40 -4.47 1.10
C PHE A 114 -9.44 -5.57 1.41
N GLU A 115 -9.06 -6.84 1.31
CA GLU A 115 -9.96 -7.95 1.64
C GLU A 115 -10.36 -7.94 3.14
N ASP A 116 -9.46 -7.58 4.03
CA ASP A 116 -9.76 -7.41 5.46
C ASP A 116 -10.77 -6.26 5.70
N MET A 117 -10.61 -5.13 5.01
CA MET A 117 -11.55 -4.02 5.05
C MET A 117 -12.92 -4.44 4.49
N LYS A 118 -12.96 -5.10 3.35
CA LYS A 118 -14.18 -5.60 2.72
C LYS A 118 -14.92 -6.55 3.65
N LYS A 119 -14.23 -7.54 4.21
CA LYS A 119 -14.80 -8.46 5.18
C LYS A 119 -15.41 -7.72 6.38
N PHE A 120 -14.71 -6.73 6.91
CA PHE A 120 -15.25 -5.91 8.00
C PHE A 120 -16.56 -5.20 7.59
N LEU A 121 -16.58 -4.57 6.40
CA LEU A 121 -17.77 -3.86 5.91
C LEU A 121 -18.95 -4.79 5.63
N ASP A 122 -18.69 -6.04 5.20
CA ASP A 122 -19.72 -7.05 4.97
C ASP A 122 -20.29 -7.62 6.28
N GLU A 123 -19.45 -7.77 7.30
CA GLU A 123 -19.85 -8.21 8.65
C GLU A 123 -20.57 -7.11 9.44
N GLN A 124 -20.38 -5.85 9.07
CA GLN A 124 -21.02 -4.71 9.73
C GLN A 124 -22.51 -4.62 9.35
N ASN A 125 -23.40 -4.67 10.35
CA ASN A 125 -24.83 -4.61 10.13
C ASN A 125 -25.41 -3.21 10.21
N ASP A 126 -24.66 -2.24 10.80
CA ASP A 126 -25.14 -0.89 11.04
C ASP A 126 -23.98 0.12 11.07
N PHE A 127 -24.29 1.41 11.03
CA PHE A 127 -23.31 2.47 11.21
C PHE A 127 -22.62 2.39 12.56
N LEU A 128 -21.34 2.76 12.60
CA LEU A 128 -20.62 2.90 13.86
C LEU A 128 -21.19 4.08 14.64
N SER A 129 -21.61 3.83 15.87
CA SER A 129 -22.10 4.87 16.79
C SER A 129 -20.98 5.45 17.65
N GLU A 130 -19.89 4.68 17.86
CA GLU A 130 -18.81 5.03 18.77
C GLU A 130 -17.45 4.71 18.18
N TYR A 131 -16.43 5.46 18.62
CA TYR A 131 -15.05 5.20 18.29
C TYR A 131 -14.55 3.89 18.89
N SER A 132 -13.78 3.14 18.12
CA SER A 132 -13.11 1.93 18.59
C SER A 132 -11.63 1.98 18.25
N ASP A 133 -10.77 1.95 19.26
CA ASP A 133 -9.32 1.92 19.10
C ASP A 133 -8.85 0.66 18.33
N ALA A 134 -9.49 -0.49 18.58
CA ALA A 134 -9.19 -1.73 17.88
C ALA A 134 -9.50 -1.64 16.38
N LEU A 135 -10.64 -1.05 16.01
CA LEU A 135 -11.02 -0.83 14.62
C LEU A 135 -10.10 0.19 13.93
N THR A 136 -9.79 1.27 14.63
CA THR A 136 -8.88 2.29 14.11
C THR A 136 -7.51 1.70 13.77
N ARG A 137 -6.92 0.93 14.68
CA ARG A 137 -5.64 0.26 14.42
C ARG A 137 -5.69 -0.77 13.30
N ARG A 138 -6.83 -1.42 13.11
CA ARG A 138 -7.03 -2.41 12.05
C ARG A 138 -7.21 -1.76 10.67
N LEU A 139 -7.98 -0.69 10.58
CA LEU A 139 -8.45 -0.13 9.31
C LEU A 139 -7.69 1.12 8.88
N ILE A 140 -7.24 1.96 9.83
CA ILE A 140 -6.66 3.27 9.55
C ILE A 140 -5.14 3.20 9.55
N GLU A 141 -4.53 3.78 8.52
CA GLU A 141 -3.09 3.95 8.43
C GLU A 141 -2.66 5.29 8.99
N LYS A 142 -3.37 6.36 8.61
CA LYS A 142 -3.00 7.72 8.95
C LYS A 142 -4.23 8.64 8.94
N VAL A 143 -4.22 9.62 9.84
CA VAL A 143 -5.12 10.79 9.76
C VAL A 143 -4.28 12.04 9.58
N THR A 144 -4.55 12.81 8.53
CA THR A 144 -3.91 14.09 8.27
C THR A 144 -4.89 15.21 8.54
N VAL A 145 -4.49 16.15 9.40
CA VAL A 145 -5.33 17.27 9.81
C VAL A 145 -4.97 18.51 9.00
N TYR A 146 -5.95 19.08 8.31
CA TYR A 146 -5.86 20.35 7.59
C TYR A 146 -6.72 21.41 8.31
N ASP A 147 -6.70 22.64 7.86
CA ASP A 147 -7.43 23.74 8.51
C ASP A 147 -8.95 23.54 8.47
N GLU A 148 -9.49 23.04 7.35
CA GLU A 148 -10.93 22.90 7.11
C GLU A 148 -11.40 21.45 6.99
N LYS A 149 -10.47 20.48 6.95
CA LYS A 149 -10.79 19.06 6.76
C LYS A 149 -9.79 18.15 7.44
N MET A 150 -10.17 16.90 7.62
CA MET A 150 -9.30 15.80 8.00
C MET A 150 -9.31 14.73 6.89
N ALA A 151 -8.14 14.31 6.43
CA ALA A 151 -8.02 13.21 5.50
C ALA A 151 -7.68 11.93 6.27
N VAL A 152 -8.55 10.93 6.16
CA VAL A 152 -8.41 9.63 6.81
C VAL A 152 -7.97 8.62 5.76
N LEU A 153 -6.71 8.19 5.84
CA LEU A 153 -6.12 7.18 4.95
C LEU A 153 -6.31 5.81 5.58
N PHE A 154 -6.98 4.94 4.86
CA PHE A 154 -7.18 3.53 5.24
C PHE A 154 -5.98 2.67 4.79
N ARG A 155 -5.72 1.59 5.51
CA ARG A 155 -4.65 0.62 5.16
C ARG A 155 -4.85 -0.04 3.79
N SER A 156 -6.08 -0.04 3.28
CA SER A 156 -6.42 -0.44 1.91
C SER A 156 -5.96 0.55 0.82
N GLY A 157 -5.44 1.72 1.21
CA GLY A 157 -5.06 2.80 0.31
C GLY A 157 -6.19 3.77 -0.04
N LEU A 158 -7.42 3.53 0.46
CA LEU A 158 -8.54 4.45 0.28
C LEU A 158 -8.38 5.67 1.20
N GLU A 159 -8.59 6.88 0.69
CA GLU A 159 -8.58 8.11 1.46
C GLU A 159 -9.97 8.77 1.45
N ILE A 160 -10.45 9.15 2.62
CA ILE A 160 -11.72 9.86 2.82
C ILE A 160 -11.45 11.19 3.48
N GLU A 161 -12.02 12.25 2.94
CA GLU A 161 -11.95 13.61 3.49
C GLU A 161 -13.21 13.93 4.30
N ILE A 162 -13.03 14.30 5.56
CA ILE A 162 -14.09 14.70 6.48
C ILE A 162 -13.92 16.19 6.80
N ALA A 163 -14.98 16.97 6.70
CA ALA A 163 -14.97 18.37 7.11
C ALA A 163 -14.64 18.50 8.61
N ALA A 164 -13.78 19.46 8.97
CA ALA A 164 -13.28 19.68 10.34
C ALA A 164 -14.20 20.56 11.16
#